data_b5b1d0fd6aa1424a1526084e0f744cc1
#
_entry.id   b5b1d0fd6aa1424a1526084e0f744cc1
#
_cell.length_a   1.000
_cell.length_b   1.000
_cell.length_c   1.000
_cell.angle_alpha   90.00
_cell.angle_beta   90.00
_cell.angle_gamma   90.00
#
_symmetry.space_group_name_H-M   'P 1'
#
loop_
_entity.id
_entity.type
_entity.pdbx_description
1 polymer ?
#
loop_
_entity_poly.entity_id
_entity_poly.type
_entity_poly.pdbx_seq_one_letter_code
_entity_poly.pdbx_strand_id
1 'polypeptide(L)'
;MRVSHLQQHQSFVRDVEQRLYNMTRVQQELGTGKRIEQPSEDVNSASHALSARSQLESIAQYQRNIENGQGFVSAADSKLTAIIELINEIDALALSADNDHVSPEDRNFVAQEMNQKLESLMEYANAQFGDRYLFGGHGTTSEPFAETRDENGRITDVMASSQSIEGRIYRMIDENENVAINVTGDRLFQPIGEENTASDLFYVVRNLRDMIANNNTPPEGQEDSLSTDVLREDLDAIRNRIIEQQTYVGSLGQRLTNKLSELKTTEIDWTDRLEKAQGSEMTDLVSRLSVEEGVYNALVAIQSRVLNHSLIDYLG
;
A
#
# COMPACT_ATOMS: atom_id res chain seq x y z
N MET A 1 79.19 4.43 4.48
CA MET A 1 78.19 5.56 4.44
C MET A 1 77.29 5.49 3.27
N ARG A 2 77.61 5.09 2.02
CA ARG A 2 76.70 5.04 0.86
C ARG A 2 75.48 4.10 1.03
N VAL A 3 75.58 2.99 1.72
CA VAL A 3 74.47 2.05 1.94
C VAL A 3 73.41 2.63 2.90
N SER A 4 73.84 3.42 3.89
CA SER A 4 72.90 4.11 4.81
C SER A 4 72.03 5.14 4.15
N HIS A 5 72.54 5.92 3.19
CA HIS A 5 71.76 6.95 2.48
C HIS A 5 70.70 6.33 1.52
N LEU A 6 71.05 5.26 0.82
CA LEU A 6 70.09 4.55 -0.05
C LEU A 6 68.97 3.92 0.77
N GLN A 7 69.29 3.37 1.93
CA GLN A 7 68.31 2.75 2.83
C GLN A 7 67.37 3.80 3.46
N GLN A 8 67.88 4.95 3.82
CA GLN A 8 67.09 6.11 4.29
C GLN A 8 66.18 6.65 3.22
N HIS A 9 66.66 6.75 1.98
CA HIS A 9 65.78 7.19 0.84
C HIS A 9 64.67 6.19 0.57
N GLN A 10 64.98 4.89 0.58
CA GLN A 10 63.96 3.85 0.39
C GLN A 10 62.91 3.81 1.51
N SER A 11 63.31 4.04 2.78
CA SER A 11 62.36 4.13 3.89
C SER A 11 61.45 5.37 3.73
N PHE A 12 62.04 6.52 3.38
CA PHE A 12 61.28 7.73 3.15
C PHE A 12 60.21 7.58 2.02
N VAL A 13 60.61 7.00 0.88
CA VAL A 13 59.66 6.75 -0.22
C VAL A 13 58.48 5.90 0.24
N ARG A 14 58.78 4.83 0.98
CA ARG A 14 57.71 3.99 1.55
C ARG A 14 56.80 4.74 2.52
N ASP A 15 57.38 5.59 3.37
CA ASP A 15 56.61 6.39 4.32
C ASP A 15 55.71 7.38 3.62
N VAL A 16 56.19 8.02 2.56
CA VAL A 16 55.40 8.94 1.72
C VAL A 16 54.26 8.20 0.98
N GLU A 17 54.59 7.06 0.37
CA GLU A 17 53.57 6.23 -0.31
C GLU A 17 52.49 5.76 0.67
N GLN A 18 52.88 5.36 1.89
CA GLN A 18 51.91 4.99 2.93
C GLN A 18 51.00 6.14 3.34
N ARG A 19 51.55 7.38 3.45
CA ARG A 19 50.74 8.56 3.79
C ARG A 19 49.79 8.95 2.66
N LEU A 20 50.24 8.89 1.42
CA LEU A 20 49.39 9.12 0.27
C LEU A 20 48.24 8.09 0.19
N TYR A 21 48.56 6.83 0.44
CA TYR A 21 47.54 5.77 0.53
C TYR A 21 46.50 6.06 1.63
N ASN A 22 46.97 6.40 2.85
CA ASN A 22 46.08 6.75 3.96
C ASN A 22 45.18 7.98 3.63
N MET A 23 45.75 9.03 3.05
CA MET A 23 45.03 10.23 2.64
C MET A 23 43.97 9.88 1.61
N THR A 24 44.30 9.13 0.57
CA THR A 24 43.33 8.71 -0.47
C THR A 24 42.21 7.89 0.14
N ARG A 25 42.50 7.00 1.06
CA ARG A 25 41.51 6.19 1.79
C ARG A 25 40.56 7.10 2.60
N VAL A 26 41.08 8.02 3.39
CA VAL A 26 40.27 8.95 4.19
C VAL A 26 39.44 9.86 3.30
N GLN A 27 39.97 10.31 2.15
CA GLN A 27 39.20 11.08 1.15
C GLN A 27 38.05 10.24 0.55
N GLN A 28 38.28 8.97 0.30
CA GLN A 28 37.25 8.05 -0.21
C GLN A 28 36.18 7.79 0.86
N GLU A 29 36.58 7.55 2.11
CA GLU A 29 35.64 7.43 3.26
C GLU A 29 34.81 8.71 3.44
N LEU A 30 35.42 9.92 3.27
CA LEU A 30 34.72 11.20 3.29
C LEU A 30 33.72 11.34 2.13
N GLY A 31 34.09 10.85 0.94
CA GLY A 31 33.23 10.94 -0.26
C GLY A 31 32.04 9.98 -0.20
N THR A 32 32.21 8.81 0.41
CA THR A 32 31.17 7.77 0.50
C THR A 32 30.39 7.76 1.82
N GLY A 33 30.96 8.36 2.88
CA GLY A 33 30.43 8.26 4.24
C GLY A 33 30.56 6.87 4.86
N LYS A 34 31.31 5.96 4.21
CA LYS A 34 31.45 4.56 4.62
C LYS A 34 32.87 4.26 5.06
N ARG A 35 33.03 3.67 6.24
CA ARG A 35 34.29 3.18 6.77
C ARG A 35 34.73 1.88 6.09
N ILE A 36 33.75 1.08 5.65
CA ILE A 36 33.96 -0.23 5.03
C ILE A 36 33.34 -0.23 3.66
N GLU A 37 34.15 -0.36 2.63
CA GLU A 37 33.71 -0.49 1.24
C GLU A 37 33.71 -1.95 0.76
N GLN A 38 34.72 -2.71 1.22
CA GLN A 38 34.87 -4.10 0.81
C GLN A 38 34.68 -5.03 2.01
N PRO A 39 33.99 -6.17 1.84
CA PRO A 39 33.81 -7.18 2.89
C PRO A 39 35.13 -7.72 3.45
N SER A 40 36.24 -7.63 2.70
CA SER A 40 37.55 -8.07 3.11
C SER A 40 38.23 -7.18 4.19
N GLU A 41 37.74 -5.93 4.36
CA GLU A 41 38.27 -4.98 5.33
C GLU A 41 37.84 -5.31 6.77
N ASP A 42 36.57 -5.68 6.95
CA ASP A 42 35.98 -6.09 8.21
C ASP A 42 34.79 -7.02 7.94
N VAL A 43 35.01 -8.31 7.99
CA VAL A 43 33.98 -9.33 7.66
C VAL A 43 32.77 -9.27 8.59
N ASN A 44 33.00 -8.98 9.89
CA ASN A 44 31.91 -8.93 10.86
C ASN A 44 30.98 -7.72 10.59
N SER A 45 31.58 -6.54 10.49
CA SER A 45 30.80 -5.31 10.21
C SER A 45 30.14 -5.36 8.83
N ALA A 46 30.83 -5.92 7.82
CA ALA A 46 30.21 -6.12 6.50
C ALA A 46 29.02 -7.08 6.54
N SER A 47 29.09 -8.15 7.34
CA SER A 47 27.97 -9.08 7.54
C SER A 47 26.78 -8.39 8.21
N HIS A 48 27.02 -7.58 9.26
CA HIS A 48 25.97 -6.80 9.91
C HIS A 48 25.35 -5.76 8.98
N ALA A 49 26.16 -5.07 8.18
CA ALA A 49 25.68 -4.10 7.20
C ALA A 49 24.82 -4.77 6.11
N LEU A 50 25.22 -5.95 5.62
CA LEU A 50 24.45 -6.71 4.64
C LEU A 50 23.10 -7.16 5.21
N SER A 51 23.10 -7.69 6.44
CA SER A 51 21.86 -8.06 7.14
C SER A 51 20.93 -6.86 7.33
N ALA A 52 21.47 -5.72 7.76
CA ALA A 52 20.67 -4.50 7.94
C ALA A 52 20.07 -3.99 6.61
N ARG A 53 20.83 -4.03 5.51
CA ARG A 53 20.30 -3.65 4.17
C ARG A 53 19.18 -4.59 3.73
N SER A 54 19.35 -5.90 3.90
CA SER A 54 18.31 -6.87 3.55
C SER A 54 17.01 -6.63 4.32
N GLN A 55 17.11 -6.29 5.62
CA GLN A 55 15.94 -5.95 6.42
C GLN A 55 15.29 -4.64 5.97
N LEU A 56 16.07 -3.61 5.66
CA LEU A 56 15.57 -2.34 5.12
C LEU A 56 14.85 -2.53 3.77
N GLU A 57 15.37 -3.37 2.89
CA GLU A 57 14.71 -3.70 1.62
C GLU A 57 13.37 -4.40 1.85
N SER A 58 13.31 -5.35 2.80
CA SER A 58 12.07 -6.04 3.18
C SER A 58 11.05 -5.07 3.76
N ILE A 59 11.46 -4.21 4.70
CA ILE A 59 10.61 -3.17 5.30
C ILE A 59 10.06 -2.24 4.22
N ALA A 60 10.89 -1.76 3.32
CA ALA A 60 10.45 -0.91 2.22
C ALA A 60 9.43 -1.62 1.29
N GLN A 61 9.55 -2.93 1.09
CA GLN A 61 8.54 -3.69 0.36
C GLN A 61 7.23 -3.80 1.14
N TYR A 62 7.28 -4.07 2.45
CA TYR A 62 6.07 -4.12 3.29
C TYR A 62 5.36 -2.77 3.35
N GLN A 63 6.09 -1.68 3.48
CA GLN A 63 5.53 -0.32 3.44
C GLN A 63 4.77 -0.06 2.13
N ARG A 64 5.38 -0.36 0.96
CA ARG A 64 4.70 -0.25 -0.34
C ARG A 64 3.44 -1.11 -0.43
N ASN A 65 3.48 -2.33 0.10
CA ASN A 65 2.33 -3.23 0.13
C ASN A 65 1.19 -2.66 0.99
N ILE A 66 1.54 -2.06 2.14
CA ILE A 66 0.57 -1.43 3.05
C ILE A 66 -0.03 -0.20 2.40
N GLU A 67 0.77 0.70 1.84
CA GLU A 67 0.30 1.93 1.19
C GLU A 67 -0.66 1.62 0.03
N ASN A 68 -0.33 0.65 -0.81
CA ASN A 68 -1.22 0.16 -1.86
C ASN A 68 -2.51 -0.44 -1.27
N GLY A 69 -2.39 -1.22 -0.19
CA GLY A 69 -3.54 -1.79 0.51
C GLY A 69 -4.44 -0.72 1.13
N GLN A 70 -3.87 0.30 1.74
CA GLN A 70 -4.61 1.43 2.33
C GLN A 70 -5.42 2.19 1.28
N GLY A 71 -4.85 2.45 0.10
CA GLY A 71 -5.57 3.08 -1.00
C GLY A 71 -6.80 2.29 -1.42
N PHE A 72 -6.65 0.97 -1.56
CA PHE A 72 -7.74 0.06 -1.92
C PHE A 72 -8.83 0.01 -0.83
N VAL A 73 -8.43 -0.13 0.44
CA VAL A 73 -9.33 -0.17 1.60
C VAL A 73 -10.11 1.13 1.75
N SER A 74 -9.43 2.28 1.60
CA SER A 74 -10.07 3.60 1.68
C SER A 74 -11.08 3.84 0.55
N ALA A 75 -10.77 3.40 -0.67
CA ALA A 75 -11.71 3.47 -1.80
C ALA A 75 -12.93 2.58 -1.55
N ALA A 76 -12.73 1.37 -1.02
CA ALA A 76 -13.83 0.47 -0.66
C ALA A 76 -14.72 1.05 0.45
N ASP A 77 -14.15 1.61 1.50
CA ASP A 77 -14.88 2.26 2.60
C ASP A 77 -15.75 3.41 2.10
N SER A 78 -15.18 4.27 1.25
CA SER A 78 -15.93 5.37 0.63
C SER A 78 -17.12 4.88 -0.21
N LYS A 79 -16.95 3.80 -0.96
CA LYS A 79 -18.05 3.24 -1.76
C LYS A 79 -19.08 2.53 -0.89
N LEU A 80 -18.68 1.83 0.17
CA LEU A 80 -19.62 1.23 1.12
C LEU A 80 -20.46 2.29 1.82
N THR A 81 -19.88 3.44 2.18
CA THR A 81 -20.62 4.58 2.73
C THR A 81 -21.69 5.06 1.74
N ALA A 82 -21.32 5.29 0.48
CA ALA A 82 -22.25 5.74 -0.55
C ALA A 82 -23.36 4.70 -0.82
N ILE A 83 -23.06 3.41 -0.77
CA ILE A 83 -24.05 2.33 -0.93
C ILE A 83 -25.03 2.33 0.23
N ILE A 84 -24.57 2.50 1.47
CA ILE A 84 -25.43 2.55 2.65
C ILE A 84 -26.38 3.77 2.57
N GLU A 85 -25.86 4.94 2.16
CA GLU A 85 -26.68 6.14 1.95
C GLU A 85 -27.73 5.89 0.87
N LEU A 86 -27.36 5.27 -0.24
CA LEU A 86 -28.26 4.93 -1.34
C LEU A 86 -29.35 3.95 -0.91
N ILE A 87 -29.02 2.94 -0.10
CA ILE A 87 -30.01 2.01 0.46
C ILE A 87 -31.02 2.75 1.37
N ASN A 88 -30.56 3.70 2.18
CA ASN A 88 -31.46 4.52 3.00
C ASN A 88 -32.39 5.40 2.16
N GLU A 89 -31.91 5.94 1.04
CA GLU A 89 -32.74 6.70 0.10
C GLU A 89 -33.78 5.79 -0.57
N ILE A 90 -33.40 4.58 -0.97
CA ILE A 90 -34.31 3.58 -1.53
C ILE A 90 -35.42 3.20 -0.52
N ASP A 91 -35.06 2.96 0.75
CA ASP A 91 -36.04 2.66 1.79
C ASP A 91 -37.00 3.83 2.04
N ALA A 92 -36.50 5.08 2.04
CA ALA A 92 -37.30 6.27 2.18
C ALA A 92 -38.30 6.45 1.00
N LEU A 93 -37.84 6.18 -0.23
CA LEU A 93 -38.69 6.18 -1.41
C LEU A 93 -39.81 5.12 -1.33
N ALA A 94 -39.43 3.90 -0.89
CA ALA A 94 -40.39 2.82 -0.71
C ALA A 94 -41.49 3.18 0.32
N LEU A 95 -41.04 3.71 1.48
CA LEU A 95 -41.94 4.15 2.54
C LEU A 95 -42.88 5.27 2.07
N SER A 96 -42.41 6.20 1.23
CA SER A 96 -43.22 7.29 0.70
C SER A 96 -44.32 6.81 -0.24
N ALA A 97 -44.05 5.74 -1.00
CA ALA A 97 -44.97 5.15 -1.95
C ALA A 97 -45.93 4.13 -1.35
N ASP A 98 -45.69 3.67 -0.11
CA ASP A 98 -46.52 2.66 0.54
C ASP A 98 -47.84 3.18 1.11
N ASN A 99 -48.08 4.50 1.03
CA ASN A 99 -49.32 5.09 1.47
C ASN A 99 -50.46 4.85 0.46
N ASP A 100 -51.63 4.40 0.95
CA ASP A 100 -52.87 4.16 0.15
C ASP A 100 -53.36 5.38 -0.59
N HIS A 101 -52.94 6.58 -0.23
CA HIS A 101 -53.37 7.84 -0.84
C HIS A 101 -52.50 8.31 -2.00
N VAL A 102 -51.39 7.61 -2.30
CA VAL A 102 -50.50 7.95 -3.43
C VAL A 102 -51.12 7.54 -4.74
N SER A 103 -51.21 8.48 -5.70
CA SER A 103 -51.76 8.19 -6.99
C SER A 103 -50.94 7.19 -7.79
N PRO A 104 -51.53 6.41 -8.73
CA PRO A 104 -50.76 5.51 -9.60
C PRO A 104 -49.70 6.24 -10.44
N GLU A 105 -49.91 7.50 -10.77
CA GLU A 105 -48.97 8.34 -11.52
C GLU A 105 -47.77 8.70 -10.65
N ASP A 106 -47.99 9.09 -9.38
CA ASP A 106 -46.91 9.39 -8.43
C ASP A 106 -46.10 8.12 -8.09
N ARG A 107 -46.74 6.96 -7.96
CA ARG A 107 -46.05 5.68 -7.76
C ARG A 107 -45.13 5.34 -8.94
N ASN A 108 -45.57 5.63 -10.17
CA ASN A 108 -44.71 5.44 -11.34
C ASN A 108 -43.49 6.38 -11.33
N PHE A 109 -43.62 7.62 -10.84
CA PHE A 109 -42.49 8.52 -10.68
C PHE A 109 -41.50 7.98 -9.63
N VAL A 110 -41.98 7.50 -8.47
CA VAL A 110 -41.15 6.88 -7.45
C VAL A 110 -40.44 5.63 -8.02
N ALA A 111 -41.14 4.79 -8.78
CA ALA A 111 -40.53 3.61 -9.40
C ALA A 111 -39.45 3.99 -10.44
N GLN A 112 -39.62 5.08 -11.18
CA GLN A 112 -38.57 5.59 -12.08
C GLN A 112 -37.36 6.10 -11.29
N GLU A 113 -37.57 6.82 -10.20
CA GLU A 113 -36.49 7.26 -9.31
C GLU A 113 -35.75 6.08 -8.70
N MET A 114 -36.46 5.04 -8.24
CA MET A 114 -35.86 3.81 -7.75
C MET A 114 -35.04 3.09 -8.83
N ASN A 115 -35.47 3.13 -10.11
CA ASN A 115 -34.62 2.58 -11.18
C ASN A 115 -33.30 3.35 -11.34
N GLN A 116 -33.32 4.68 -11.20
CA GLN A 116 -32.09 5.48 -11.21
C GLN A 116 -31.19 5.15 -10.00
N LYS A 117 -31.78 4.90 -8.83
CA LYS A 117 -31.01 4.44 -7.65
C LYS A 117 -30.39 3.05 -7.89
N LEU A 118 -31.12 2.15 -8.55
CA LEU A 118 -30.59 0.83 -8.92
C LEU A 118 -29.43 0.95 -9.92
N GLU A 119 -29.50 1.87 -10.88
CA GLU A 119 -28.39 2.18 -11.80
C GLU A 119 -27.16 2.69 -11.03
N SER A 120 -27.36 3.61 -10.08
CA SER A 120 -26.28 4.09 -9.22
C SER A 120 -25.69 2.99 -8.36
N LEU A 121 -26.51 2.06 -7.88
CA LEU A 121 -26.06 0.90 -7.12
C LEU A 121 -25.18 -0.01 -7.97
N MET A 122 -25.56 -0.24 -9.24
CA MET A 122 -24.75 -0.99 -10.20
C MET A 122 -23.39 -0.31 -10.45
N GLU A 123 -23.40 1.02 -10.63
CA GLU A 123 -22.16 1.79 -10.79
C GLU A 123 -21.23 1.64 -9.57
N TYR A 124 -21.79 1.68 -8.35
CA TYR A 124 -21.01 1.49 -7.13
C TYR A 124 -20.53 0.05 -6.96
N ALA A 125 -21.33 -0.95 -7.32
CA ALA A 125 -20.94 -2.34 -7.30
C ALA A 125 -19.80 -2.66 -8.28
N ASN A 126 -19.76 -1.95 -9.42
CA ASN A 126 -18.73 -2.03 -10.44
C ASN A 126 -17.64 -0.95 -10.29
N ALA A 127 -17.51 -0.34 -9.09
CA ALA A 127 -16.52 0.70 -8.85
C ALA A 127 -15.08 0.15 -8.94
N GLN A 128 -14.17 1.00 -9.44
CA GLN A 128 -12.76 0.66 -9.64
C GLN A 128 -11.83 1.53 -8.77
N PHE A 129 -10.69 0.96 -8.46
CA PHE A 129 -9.53 1.67 -7.92
C PHE A 129 -8.34 1.45 -8.88
N GLY A 130 -7.95 2.50 -9.59
CA GLY A 130 -7.04 2.38 -10.71
C GLY A 130 -7.67 1.55 -11.85
N ASP A 131 -7.02 0.46 -12.19
CA ASP A 131 -7.44 -0.50 -13.23
C ASP A 131 -8.13 -1.76 -12.67
N ARG A 132 -8.53 -1.74 -11.39
CA ARG A 132 -9.05 -2.91 -10.68
C ARG A 132 -10.40 -2.65 -10.05
N TYR A 133 -11.33 -3.58 -10.25
CA TYR A 133 -12.62 -3.56 -9.59
C TYR A 133 -12.49 -3.83 -8.10
N LEU A 134 -13.17 -3.01 -7.28
CA LEU A 134 -13.09 -3.08 -5.82
C LEU A 134 -13.71 -4.36 -5.26
N PHE A 135 -14.84 -4.77 -5.83
CA PHE A 135 -15.66 -5.87 -5.33
C PHE A 135 -15.60 -7.14 -6.19
N GLY A 136 -14.72 -7.14 -7.17
CA GLY A 136 -14.53 -8.26 -8.11
C GLY A 136 -13.77 -9.46 -7.56
N GLY A 137 -13.54 -9.57 -6.24
CA GLY A 137 -12.84 -10.71 -5.66
C GLY A 137 -11.46 -10.95 -6.30
N HIS A 138 -11.24 -12.15 -6.87
CA HIS A 138 -10.02 -12.46 -7.64
C HIS A 138 -10.04 -11.88 -9.05
N GLY A 139 -11.21 -11.68 -9.66
CA GLY A 139 -11.38 -11.15 -11.01
C GLY A 139 -11.36 -9.64 -11.06
N THR A 140 -10.27 -9.04 -10.66
CA THR A 140 -10.17 -7.58 -10.57
C THR A 140 -10.11 -6.85 -11.90
N THR A 141 -10.01 -7.55 -13.03
CA THR A 141 -9.86 -6.96 -14.36
C THR A 141 -11.12 -7.04 -15.22
N SER A 142 -12.12 -7.78 -14.77
CA SER A 142 -13.42 -7.92 -15.45
C SER A 142 -14.53 -7.34 -14.59
N GLU A 143 -15.57 -6.82 -15.24
CA GLU A 143 -16.73 -6.26 -14.57
C GLU A 143 -17.42 -7.30 -13.70
N PRO A 144 -17.61 -7.02 -12.38
CA PRO A 144 -18.15 -7.99 -11.42
C PRO A 144 -19.64 -8.31 -11.65
N PHE A 145 -20.44 -7.30 -12.01
CA PHE A 145 -21.88 -7.43 -12.15
C PHE A 145 -22.34 -6.91 -13.52
N ALA A 146 -23.11 -7.72 -14.24
CA ALA A 146 -23.71 -7.38 -15.52
C ALA A 146 -25.23 -7.24 -15.38
N GLU A 147 -25.80 -6.24 -16.02
CA GLU A 147 -27.23 -5.98 -16.01
C GLU A 147 -27.90 -6.39 -17.31
N THR A 148 -29.15 -6.81 -17.23
CA THR A 148 -30.05 -6.98 -18.37
C THR A 148 -31.15 -5.93 -18.30
N ARG A 149 -31.50 -5.31 -19.43
CA ARG A 149 -32.50 -4.25 -19.52
C ARG A 149 -33.66 -4.65 -20.43
N ASP A 150 -34.86 -4.14 -20.14
CA ASP A 150 -36.02 -4.22 -21.02
C ASP A 150 -35.94 -3.18 -22.15
N GLU A 151 -36.97 -3.21 -23.04
CA GLU A 151 -37.13 -2.26 -24.15
C GLU A 151 -37.28 -0.79 -23.69
N ASN A 152 -37.66 -0.57 -22.43
CA ASN A 152 -37.83 0.75 -21.82
C ASN A 152 -36.60 1.23 -21.07
N GLY A 153 -35.51 0.44 -21.08
CA GLY A 153 -34.24 0.73 -20.38
C GLY A 153 -34.23 0.40 -18.88
N ARG A 154 -35.29 -0.27 -18.36
CA ARG A 154 -35.32 -0.69 -16.96
C ARG A 154 -34.45 -1.92 -16.73
N ILE A 155 -33.72 -1.95 -15.63
CA ILE A 155 -32.92 -3.14 -15.21
C ILE A 155 -33.95 -4.24 -14.83
N THR A 156 -33.87 -5.37 -15.52
CA THR A 156 -34.72 -6.53 -15.31
C THR A 156 -34.02 -7.66 -14.58
N ASP A 157 -32.74 -7.72 -14.68
CA ASP A 157 -31.91 -8.70 -13.96
C ASP A 157 -30.48 -8.21 -13.78
N VAL A 158 -29.84 -8.68 -12.72
CA VAL A 158 -28.41 -8.43 -12.45
C VAL A 158 -27.76 -9.75 -12.12
N MET A 159 -26.75 -10.08 -12.90
CA MET A 159 -25.97 -11.32 -12.72
C MET A 159 -24.54 -10.99 -12.30
N ALA A 160 -24.07 -11.65 -11.26
CA ALA A 160 -22.66 -11.68 -10.95
C ALA A 160 -21.89 -12.41 -12.04
N SER A 161 -20.74 -11.89 -12.43
CA SER A 161 -19.83 -12.59 -13.31
C SER A 161 -19.34 -13.85 -12.59
N SER A 162 -19.69 -15.02 -13.12
CA SER A 162 -19.49 -16.34 -12.49
C SER A 162 -18.04 -16.71 -12.15
N GLN A 163 -17.09 -15.88 -12.50
CA GLN A 163 -15.66 -16.20 -12.36
C GLN A 163 -14.94 -15.45 -11.25
N SER A 164 -15.56 -14.48 -10.55
CA SER A 164 -14.66 -13.57 -9.87
C SER A 164 -15.14 -12.77 -8.67
N ILE A 165 -16.39 -12.76 -8.32
CA ILE A 165 -16.82 -11.97 -7.14
C ILE A 165 -16.38 -12.58 -5.80
N GLU A 166 -15.80 -13.76 -5.82
CA GLU A 166 -15.21 -14.45 -4.66
C GLU A 166 -13.70 -14.24 -4.58
N GLY A 167 -13.19 -14.53 -3.41
CA GLY A 167 -11.76 -14.65 -3.17
C GLY A 167 -11.10 -13.41 -2.60
N ARG A 168 -10.13 -13.67 -1.73
CA ARG A 168 -9.44 -12.63 -0.97
C ARG A 168 -8.08 -12.35 -1.56
N ILE A 169 -7.78 -11.07 -1.76
CA ILE A 169 -6.47 -10.57 -2.21
C ILE A 169 -5.61 -10.34 -0.97
N TYR A 170 -4.56 -11.13 -0.83
CA TYR A 170 -3.64 -10.98 0.29
C TYR A 170 -2.45 -10.10 -0.05
N ARG A 171 -2.02 -9.31 0.93
CA ARG A 171 -0.77 -8.55 0.89
C ARG A 171 0.08 -8.92 2.09
N MET A 172 1.34 -9.20 1.83
CA MET A 172 2.33 -9.41 2.88
C MET A 172 2.71 -8.06 3.48
N ILE A 173 2.48 -7.90 4.77
CA ILE A 173 2.73 -6.66 5.52
C ILE A 173 3.83 -6.83 6.57
N ASP A 174 4.30 -8.06 6.77
CA ASP A 174 5.44 -8.44 7.58
C ASP A 174 5.94 -9.83 7.13
N GLU A 175 7.08 -10.29 7.64
CA GLU A 175 7.72 -11.56 7.29
C GLU A 175 6.76 -12.76 7.38
N ASN A 176 5.89 -12.79 8.39
CA ASN A 176 4.93 -13.88 8.62
C ASN A 176 3.47 -13.41 8.65
N GLU A 177 3.19 -12.20 8.17
CA GLU A 177 1.86 -11.60 8.25
C GLU A 177 1.32 -11.24 6.87
N ASN A 178 0.24 -11.95 6.48
CA ASN A 178 -0.55 -11.66 5.29
C ASN A 178 -1.92 -11.14 5.70
N VAL A 179 -2.37 -10.06 5.06
CA VAL A 179 -3.68 -9.45 5.32
C VAL A 179 -4.49 -9.40 4.03
N ALA A 180 -5.76 -9.81 4.12
CA ALA A 180 -6.71 -9.65 3.03
C ALA A 180 -7.14 -8.18 2.96
N ILE A 181 -6.96 -7.55 1.80
CA ILE A 181 -7.20 -6.11 1.61
C ILE A 181 -8.53 -5.79 0.92
N ASN A 182 -9.23 -6.80 0.41
CA ASN A 182 -10.51 -6.62 -0.30
C ASN A 182 -11.69 -7.17 0.49
N VAL A 183 -12.86 -6.58 0.21
CA VAL A 183 -14.18 -7.15 0.48
C VAL A 183 -14.76 -7.61 -0.86
N THR A 184 -15.43 -8.73 -0.84
CA THR A 184 -15.88 -9.43 -2.03
C THR A 184 -17.36 -9.15 -2.33
N GLY A 185 -17.74 -9.11 -3.60
CA GLY A 185 -19.10 -8.80 -4.03
C GLY A 185 -20.15 -9.81 -3.57
N ASP A 186 -19.75 -11.08 -3.41
CA ASP A 186 -20.60 -12.13 -2.83
C ASP A 186 -21.07 -11.82 -1.41
N ARG A 187 -20.23 -11.19 -0.61
CA ARG A 187 -20.57 -10.82 0.76
C ARG A 187 -21.39 -9.56 0.88
N LEU A 188 -21.34 -8.71 -0.14
CA LEU A 188 -22.01 -7.39 -0.13
C LEU A 188 -23.34 -7.41 -0.84
N PHE A 189 -23.35 -7.85 -2.09
CA PHE A 189 -24.46 -7.61 -3.01
C PHE A 189 -25.27 -8.86 -3.32
N GLN A 190 -24.60 -9.92 -3.77
CA GLN A 190 -25.25 -11.13 -4.26
C GLN A 190 -24.50 -12.36 -3.78
N PRO A 191 -24.93 -12.98 -2.66
CA PRO A 191 -24.33 -14.22 -2.18
C PRO A 191 -24.47 -15.34 -3.21
N ILE A 192 -23.40 -16.08 -3.41
CA ILE A 192 -23.36 -17.16 -4.39
C ILE A 192 -24.31 -18.28 -3.99
N GLY A 193 -25.15 -18.70 -4.94
CA GLY A 193 -26.18 -19.69 -4.71
C GLY A 193 -27.46 -19.13 -4.07
N GLU A 194 -27.48 -17.81 -3.83
CA GLU A 194 -28.65 -17.10 -3.31
C GLU A 194 -29.10 -15.97 -4.30
N GLU A 195 -28.76 -16.13 -5.58
CA GLU A 195 -29.14 -15.21 -6.64
C GLU A 195 -30.70 -15.17 -6.74
N ASN A 196 -31.23 -13.97 -6.92
CA ASN A 196 -32.67 -13.74 -6.96
C ASN A 196 -33.43 -14.19 -5.70
N THR A 197 -32.81 -14.00 -4.53
CA THR A 197 -33.42 -14.26 -3.22
C THR A 197 -33.44 -12.99 -2.35
N ALA A 198 -34.03 -13.10 -1.17
CA ALA A 198 -34.05 -12.07 -0.12
C ALA A 198 -32.65 -11.56 0.30
N SER A 199 -31.60 -12.33 0.06
CA SER A 199 -30.21 -11.97 0.36
C SER A 199 -29.53 -11.18 -0.77
N ASP A 200 -30.13 -11.13 -1.95
CA ASP A 200 -29.61 -10.44 -3.14
C ASP A 200 -30.11 -8.99 -3.16
N LEU A 201 -29.21 -8.03 -3.01
CA LEU A 201 -29.53 -6.61 -2.97
C LEU A 201 -30.23 -6.12 -4.26
N PHE A 202 -29.74 -6.58 -5.41
CA PHE A 202 -30.31 -6.16 -6.68
C PHE A 202 -31.73 -6.71 -6.88
N TYR A 203 -31.94 -7.96 -6.50
CA TYR A 203 -33.24 -8.61 -6.50
C TYR A 203 -34.25 -7.87 -5.61
N VAL A 204 -33.85 -7.55 -4.36
CA VAL A 204 -34.73 -6.87 -3.40
C VAL A 204 -35.11 -5.47 -3.91
N VAL A 205 -34.12 -4.67 -4.37
CA VAL A 205 -34.37 -3.32 -4.87
C VAL A 205 -35.22 -3.34 -6.14
N ARG A 206 -34.97 -4.27 -7.06
CA ARG A 206 -35.75 -4.45 -8.27
C ARG A 206 -37.23 -4.80 -7.97
N ASN A 207 -37.44 -5.79 -7.10
CA ASN A 207 -38.81 -6.18 -6.75
C ASN A 207 -39.53 -5.08 -5.98
N LEU A 208 -38.82 -4.34 -5.11
CA LEU A 208 -39.43 -3.19 -4.42
C LEU A 208 -39.88 -2.10 -5.42
N ARG A 209 -39.05 -1.78 -6.43
CA ARG A 209 -39.44 -0.91 -7.54
C ARG A 209 -40.68 -1.41 -8.29
N ASP A 210 -40.69 -2.69 -8.64
CA ASP A 210 -41.76 -3.29 -9.46
C ASP A 210 -43.09 -3.38 -8.66
N MET A 211 -43.01 -3.68 -7.35
CA MET A 211 -44.12 -3.63 -6.41
C MET A 211 -44.78 -2.24 -6.38
N ILE A 212 -43.99 -1.19 -6.22
CA ILE A 212 -44.47 0.19 -6.21
C ILE A 212 -45.12 0.56 -7.54
N ALA A 213 -44.50 0.18 -8.66
CA ALA A 213 -45.05 0.42 -10.00
C ALA A 213 -46.40 -0.30 -10.19
N ASN A 214 -46.58 -1.48 -9.60
CA ASN A 214 -47.77 -2.31 -9.68
C ASN A 214 -48.79 -2.02 -8.56
N ASN A 215 -48.76 -0.84 -7.98
CA ASN A 215 -49.67 -0.42 -6.91
C ASN A 215 -49.65 -1.34 -5.66
N ASN A 216 -48.46 -1.78 -5.28
CA ASN A 216 -48.19 -2.70 -4.18
C ASN A 216 -48.94 -4.04 -4.30
N THR A 217 -49.22 -4.47 -5.54
CA THR A 217 -49.87 -5.73 -5.81
C THR A 217 -48.80 -6.79 -6.12
N PRO A 218 -48.62 -7.82 -5.28
CA PRO A 218 -47.68 -8.90 -5.56
C PRO A 218 -48.03 -9.67 -6.83
N PRO A 219 -47.08 -10.30 -7.51
CA PRO A 219 -47.36 -11.27 -8.56
C PRO A 219 -48.19 -12.43 -8.03
N GLU A 220 -49.07 -12.97 -8.88
CA GLU A 220 -49.97 -14.06 -8.52
C GLU A 220 -49.21 -15.27 -7.97
N GLY A 221 -49.53 -15.72 -6.75
CA GLY A 221 -48.86 -16.82 -6.08
C GLY A 221 -47.59 -16.48 -5.28
N GLN A 222 -47.30 -15.19 -5.11
CA GLN A 222 -46.15 -14.69 -4.33
C GLN A 222 -46.54 -13.70 -3.23
N GLU A 223 -47.82 -13.66 -2.86
CA GLU A 223 -48.38 -12.68 -1.92
C GLU A 223 -47.73 -12.71 -0.53
N ASP A 224 -47.25 -13.87 -0.09
CA ASP A 224 -46.60 -14.06 1.23
C ASP A 224 -45.09 -13.73 1.22
N SER A 225 -44.46 -13.73 0.03
CA SER A 225 -42.98 -13.57 -0.11
C SER A 225 -42.56 -12.24 -0.72
N LEU A 226 -43.43 -11.56 -1.40
CA LEU A 226 -43.18 -10.31 -2.09
C LEU A 226 -44.23 -9.24 -1.67
N SER A 227 -44.14 -8.77 -0.42
CA SER A 227 -44.82 -7.54 0.00
C SER A 227 -43.81 -6.42 0.19
N THR A 228 -44.22 -5.15 0.11
CA THR A 228 -43.37 -3.99 0.35
C THR A 228 -42.69 -4.07 1.73
N ASP A 229 -43.41 -4.50 2.75
CA ASP A 229 -42.90 -4.63 4.10
C ASP A 229 -41.81 -5.71 4.19
N VAL A 230 -42.03 -6.90 3.59
CA VAL A 230 -41.04 -7.99 3.57
C VAL A 230 -39.77 -7.55 2.82
N LEU A 231 -39.92 -6.95 1.65
CA LEU A 231 -38.76 -6.48 0.86
C LEU A 231 -37.98 -5.36 1.57
N ARG A 232 -38.64 -4.52 2.37
CA ARG A 232 -37.98 -3.52 3.20
C ARG A 232 -37.24 -4.14 4.39
N GLU A 233 -37.81 -5.19 5.00
CA GLU A 233 -37.12 -5.97 6.06
C GLU A 233 -35.86 -6.66 5.48
N ASP A 234 -35.96 -7.24 4.29
CA ASP A 234 -34.84 -7.84 3.57
C ASP A 234 -33.75 -6.78 3.24
N LEU A 235 -34.18 -5.60 2.78
CA LEU A 235 -33.27 -4.47 2.51
C LEU A 235 -32.53 -4.01 3.77
N ASP A 236 -33.21 -3.96 4.90
CA ASP A 236 -32.63 -3.66 6.22
C ASP A 236 -31.59 -4.71 6.64
N ALA A 237 -31.89 -5.98 6.43
CA ALA A 237 -30.97 -7.09 6.73
C ALA A 237 -29.69 -6.98 5.86
N ILE A 238 -29.87 -6.68 4.56
CA ILE A 238 -28.75 -6.46 3.65
C ILE A 238 -27.93 -5.22 4.05
N ARG A 239 -28.58 -4.11 4.39
CA ARG A 239 -27.93 -2.90 4.89
C ARG A 239 -27.04 -3.20 6.10
N ASN A 240 -27.57 -3.95 7.08
CA ASN A 240 -26.82 -4.33 8.28
C ASN A 240 -25.62 -5.19 7.93
N ARG A 241 -25.75 -6.13 7.00
CA ARG A 241 -24.62 -6.91 6.47
C ARG A 241 -23.54 -6.04 5.84
N ILE A 242 -23.92 -5.02 5.09
CA ILE A 242 -22.96 -4.07 4.49
C ILE A 242 -22.28 -3.21 5.55
N ILE A 243 -23.00 -2.78 6.60
CA ILE A 243 -22.42 -2.05 7.75
C ILE A 243 -21.38 -2.92 8.50
N GLU A 244 -21.64 -4.21 8.66
CA GLU A 244 -20.66 -5.13 9.25
C GLU A 244 -19.39 -5.21 8.40
N GLN A 245 -19.53 -5.30 7.07
CA GLN A 245 -18.38 -5.30 6.18
C GLN A 245 -17.64 -3.96 6.17
N GLN A 246 -18.35 -2.83 6.26
CA GLN A 246 -17.74 -1.51 6.42
C GLN A 246 -16.94 -1.40 7.72
N THR A 247 -17.48 -1.91 8.82
CA THR A 247 -16.77 -1.97 10.11
C THR A 247 -15.48 -2.80 10.00
N TYR A 248 -15.53 -3.93 9.31
CA TYR A 248 -14.35 -4.74 9.02
C TYR A 248 -13.31 -3.95 8.21
N VAL A 249 -13.73 -3.26 7.15
CA VAL A 249 -12.88 -2.42 6.29
C VAL A 249 -12.23 -1.30 7.11
N GLY A 250 -13.00 -0.60 7.96
CA GLY A 250 -12.48 0.43 8.86
C GLY A 250 -11.43 -0.10 9.84
N SER A 251 -11.69 -1.26 10.45
CA SER A 251 -10.74 -1.92 11.36
C SER A 251 -9.45 -2.33 10.63
N LEU A 252 -9.58 -2.78 9.40
CA LEU A 252 -8.46 -3.14 8.54
C LEU A 252 -7.61 -1.91 8.19
N GLY A 253 -8.24 -0.79 7.83
CA GLY A 253 -7.56 0.48 7.57
C GLY A 253 -6.74 0.94 8.78
N GLN A 254 -7.31 0.85 9.99
CA GLN A 254 -6.60 1.18 11.22
C GLN A 254 -5.42 0.23 11.48
N ARG A 255 -5.59 -1.08 11.24
CA ARG A 255 -4.52 -2.07 11.38
C ARG A 255 -3.35 -1.78 10.45
N LEU A 256 -3.63 -1.47 9.17
CA LEU A 256 -2.61 -1.10 8.19
C LEU A 256 -1.87 0.18 8.59
N THR A 257 -2.59 1.19 9.11
CA THR A 257 -2.00 2.44 9.60
C THR A 257 -1.06 2.20 10.79
N ASN A 258 -1.47 1.40 11.75
CA ASN A 258 -0.65 1.05 12.90
C ASN A 258 0.60 0.28 12.47
N LYS A 259 0.46 -0.68 11.55
CA LYS A 259 1.60 -1.46 11.03
C LYS A 259 2.57 -0.60 10.26
N LEU A 260 2.10 0.35 9.46
CA LEU A 260 2.97 1.30 8.76
C LEU A 260 3.80 2.16 9.73
N SER A 261 3.19 2.60 10.84
CA SER A 261 3.89 3.34 11.90
C SER A 261 4.95 2.49 12.60
N GLU A 262 4.66 1.23 12.89
CA GLU A 262 5.61 0.26 13.46
C GLU A 262 6.80 0.04 12.52
N LEU A 263 6.53 -0.21 11.22
CA LEU A 263 7.58 -0.40 10.23
C LEU A 263 8.48 0.83 10.06
N LYS A 264 7.94 2.04 10.14
CA LYS A 264 8.74 3.28 10.11
C LYS A 264 9.67 3.39 11.32
N THR A 265 9.22 2.97 12.49
CA THR A 265 10.08 2.93 13.68
C THR A 265 11.18 1.87 13.51
N THR A 266 10.83 0.70 13.02
CA THR A 266 11.77 -0.40 12.75
C THR A 266 12.79 -0.01 11.67
N GLU A 267 12.38 0.75 10.65
CA GLU A 267 13.27 1.30 9.61
C GLU A 267 14.34 2.21 10.19
N ILE A 268 13.97 3.08 11.13
CA ILE A 268 14.91 3.96 11.83
C ILE A 268 15.94 3.11 12.61
N ASP A 269 15.50 2.09 13.33
CA ASP A 269 16.37 1.22 14.10
C ASP A 269 17.36 0.46 13.21
N TRP A 270 16.91 -0.05 12.06
CA TRP A 270 17.78 -0.74 11.11
C TRP A 270 18.72 0.20 10.38
N THR A 271 18.32 1.44 10.12
CA THR A 271 19.17 2.49 9.54
C THR A 271 20.29 2.86 10.52
N ASP A 272 19.99 3.03 11.81
CA ASP A 272 20.99 3.28 12.85
C ASP A 272 21.99 2.11 12.98
N ARG A 273 21.50 0.86 12.91
CA ARG A 273 22.38 -0.33 12.90
C ARG A 273 23.27 -0.37 11.66
N LEU A 274 22.73 -0.01 10.50
CA LEU A 274 23.49 0.07 9.25
C LEU A 274 24.58 1.14 9.34
N GLU A 275 24.26 2.32 9.87
CA GLU A 275 25.23 3.40 10.10
C GLU A 275 26.32 2.97 11.08
N LYS A 276 25.97 2.34 12.19
CA LYS A 276 26.95 1.82 13.16
C LYS A 276 27.85 0.74 12.57
N ALA A 277 27.34 -0.09 11.67
CA ALA A 277 28.12 -1.14 11.03
C ALA A 277 29.10 -0.62 9.98
N GLN A 278 28.71 0.34 9.16
CA GLN A 278 29.50 0.77 8.00
C GLN A 278 29.80 2.26 7.95
N GLY A 279 29.14 3.09 8.75
CA GLY A 279 29.29 4.54 8.72
C GLY A 279 30.62 5.00 9.29
N SER A 280 31.06 6.17 8.87
CA SER A 280 32.20 6.88 9.43
C SER A 280 31.76 8.20 10.03
N GLU A 281 32.32 8.54 11.18
CA GLU A 281 32.07 9.84 11.79
C GLU A 281 32.82 10.92 10.99
N MET A 282 32.08 11.85 10.38
CA MET A 282 32.64 12.88 9.50
C MET A 282 33.66 13.76 10.22
N THR A 283 33.43 14.07 11.51
CA THR A 283 34.33 14.89 12.33
C THR A 283 35.67 14.19 12.54
N ASP A 284 35.67 12.86 12.80
CA ASP A 284 36.90 12.07 12.94
C ASP A 284 37.65 12.00 11.60
N LEU A 285 36.93 11.77 10.49
CA LEU A 285 37.57 11.72 9.17
C LEU A 285 38.26 13.03 8.78
N VAL A 286 37.62 14.18 9.00
CA VAL A 286 38.22 15.49 8.73
C VAL A 286 39.46 15.70 9.61
N SER A 287 39.42 15.33 10.88
CA SER A 287 40.53 15.41 11.80
C SER A 287 41.68 14.50 11.34
N ARG A 288 41.41 13.26 10.96
CA ARG A 288 42.40 12.31 10.41
C ARG A 288 43.03 12.81 9.13
N LEU A 289 42.23 13.36 8.20
CA LEU A 289 42.75 13.94 6.96
C LEU A 289 43.73 15.08 7.24
N SER A 290 43.35 16.01 8.12
CA SER A 290 44.22 17.13 8.52
C SER A 290 45.55 16.67 9.14
N VAL A 291 45.51 15.61 9.97
CA VAL A 291 46.74 15.02 10.55
C VAL A 291 47.59 14.38 9.45
N GLU A 292 47.02 13.57 8.55
CA GLU A 292 47.76 12.94 7.46
C GLU A 292 48.39 13.96 6.51
N GLU A 293 47.68 15.05 6.16
CA GLU A 293 48.21 16.16 5.37
C GLU A 293 49.35 16.88 6.09
N GLY A 294 49.21 17.11 7.39
CA GLY A 294 50.27 17.72 8.19
C GLY A 294 51.53 16.86 8.23
N VAL A 295 51.39 15.55 8.42
CA VAL A 295 52.53 14.59 8.42
C VAL A 295 53.15 14.49 7.04
N TYR A 296 52.34 14.43 5.96
CA TYR A 296 52.85 14.42 4.58
C TYR A 296 53.70 15.67 4.28
N ASN A 297 53.19 16.85 4.61
CA ASN A 297 53.93 18.10 4.42
C ASN A 297 55.21 18.17 5.25
N ALA A 298 55.23 17.65 6.48
CA ALA A 298 56.38 17.57 7.32
C ALA A 298 57.49 16.64 6.72
N LEU A 299 57.04 15.47 6.21
CA LEU A 299 57.96 14.53 5.54
C LEU A 299 58.62 15.14 4.31
N VAL A 300 57.87 15.81 3.46
CA VAL A 300 58.39 16.49 2.27
C VAL A 300 59.39 17.62 2.66
N ALA A 301 59.07 18.39 3.70
CA ALA A 301 59.96 19.43 4.22
C ALA A 301 61.27 18.86 4.81
N ILE A 302 61.21 17.76 5.51
CA ILE A 302 62.40 17.08 6.03
C ILE A 302 63.28 16.58 4.89
N GLN A 303 62.72 15.92 3.90
CA GLN A 303 63.43 15.41 2.73
C GLN A 303 64.15 16.52 1.95
N SER A 304 63.52 17.66 1.76
CA SER A 304 64.12 18.82 1.09
C SER A 304 65.36 19.33 1.84
N ARG A 305 65.35 19.35 3.19
CA ARG A 305 66.50 19.72 4.02
C ARG A 305 67.61 18.71 3.96
N VAL A 306 67.32 17.42 3.98
CA VAL A 306 68.31 16.33 3.90
C VAL A 306 68.99 16.35 2.53
N LEU A 307 68.28 16.55 1.44
CA LEU A 307 68.84 16.65 0.09
C LEU A 307 69.73 17.88 -0.07
N ASN A 308 69.36 19.03 0.48
CA ASN A 308 70.19 20.24 0.44
C ASN A 308 71.48 20.07 1.24
N HIS A 309 71.49 19.39 2.39
CA HIS A 309 72.71 19.13 3.17
C HIS A 309 73.64 18.16 2.46
N SER A 310 73.10 17.13 1.81
CA SER A 310 73.85 16.12 1.06
C SER A 310 74.53 16.75 -0.19
N LEU A 311 73.91 17.71 -0.85
CA LEU A 311 74.47 18.43 -2.00
C LEU A 311 75.60 19.38 -1.57
N ILE A 312 75.49 20.05 -0.42
CA ILE A 312 76.55 20.94 0.13
C ILE A 312 77.79 20.13 0.56
N ASP A 313 77.58 18.97 1.20
CA ASP A 313 78.70 18.07 1.58
C ASP A 313 79.41 17.38 0.40
N TYR A 314 78.73 17.34 -0.79
CA TYR A 314 79.33 16.76 -2.00
C TYR A 314 80.10 17.80 -2.84
N LEU A 315 79.75 19.07 -2.73
CA LEU A 315 80.33 20.17 -3.53
C LEU A 315 81.40 20.98 -2.74
N GLY A 316 81.55 20.78 -1.45
CA GLY A 316 82.55 21.37 -0.60
C GLY A 316 83.67 20.38 -0.28
#